data_f9dd05a4ad72fe5cee3dd915d2435953
#
_entry.id   f9dd05a4ad72fe5cee3dd915d2435953
#
_cell.length_a   1.000
_cell.length_b   1.000
_cell.length_c   1.000
_cell.angle_alpha   90.00
_cell.angle_beta   90.00
_cell.angle_gamma   90.00
#
_symmetry.space_group_name_H-M   'P 1'
#
loop_
_entity.id
_entity.type
_entity.pdbx_description
1 polymer ?
#
loop_
_entity_poly.entity_id
_entity_poly.type
_entity_poly.pdbx_seq_one_letter_code
_entity_poly.pdbx_strand_id
1 'polypeptide(L)'
;MRLNLLIALAGAALFSFGCQTAKVTNTARSAQEQLLCTRAVDLALGKVVFPQVSNRKVYIDNKLLNSVDKEYVQGALCRKIAMSGAMMIKNQKDADIIIEVFSGCVGTDYNSWLIGLPESGLPIPLAGTVNIPEIALYKRERQSGTGKIGLIMLDNKTHKSMLSVPLLYGESYYNRFMILFVPFTTSNTYN
;
A
#
# COMPACT_ATOMS: atom_id res chain seq x y z
N MET A 1 -42.10 -36.15 10.42
CA MET A 1 -40.92 -36.73 9.75
C MET A 1 -40.28 -35.80 8.68
N ARG A 2 -41.06 -35.18 7.79
CA ARG A 2 -40.56 -34.30 6.72
C ARG A 2 -39.95 -32.97 7.22
N LEU A 3 -40.51 -32.38 8.30
CA LEU A 3 -40.00 -31.11 8.86
C LEU A 3 -38.60 -31.26 9.49
N ASN A 4 -38.35 -32.35 10.21
CA ASN A 4 -37.05 -32.63 10.82
C ASN A 4 -35.96 -32.91 9.79
N LEU A 5 -36.31 -33.49 8.63
CA LEU A 5 -35.43 -33.71 7.53
C LEU A 5 -35.01 -32.40 6.84
N LEU A 6 -35.94 -31.44 6.68
CA LEU A 6 -35.70 -30.11 6.13
C LEU A 6 -34.76 -29.29 7.03
N ILE A 7 -34.98 -29.37 8.35
CA ILE A 7 -34.13 -28.69 9.33
C ILE A 7 -32.70 -29.28 9.31
N ALA A 8 -32.58 -30.60 9.22
CA ALA A 8 -31.26 -31.26 9.10
C ALA A 8 -30.55 -30.92 7.78
N LEU A 9 -31.25 -30.83 6.65
CA LEU A 9 -30.68 -30.44 5.37
C LEU A 9 -30.24 -28.96 5.38
N ALA A 10 -31.04 -28.04 5.98
CA ALA A 10 -30.69 -26.63 6.12
C ALA A 10 -29.47 -26.44 7.03
N GLY A 11 -29.37 -27.24 8.11
CA GLY A 11 -28.19 -27.24 8.99
C GLY A 11 -26.92 -27.72 8.28
N ALA A 12 -27.02 -28.79 7.45
CA ALA A 12 -25.88 -29.29 6.70
C ALA A 12 -25.38 -28.31 5.62
N ALA A 13 -26.28 -27.55 4.99
CA ALA A 13 -25.93 -26.54 4.00
C ALA A 13 -25.17 -25.34 4.60
N LEU A 14 -25.37 -25.01 5.87
CA LEU A 14 -24.67 -23.94 6.58
C LEU A 14 -23.20 -24.27 6.91
N PHE A 15 -22.82 -25.55 6.95
CA PHE A 15 -21.43 -25.98 7.19
C PHE A 15 -20.57 -26.11 5.91
N SER A 16 -21.15 -25.87 4.73
CA SER A 16 -20.44 -26.00 3.45
C SER A 16 -19.67 -24.74 3.01
N PHE A 17 -19.58 -23.69 3.85
CA PHE A 17 -18.74 -22.55 3.55
C PHE A 17 -17.26 -22.92 3.74
N GLY A 18 -16.66 -23.41 2.65
CA GLY A 18 -15.24 -23.74 2.61
C GLY A 18 -14.36 -22.53 2.92
N CYS A 19 -13.43 -22.69 3.86
CA CYS A 19 -12.36 -21.73 4.07
C CYS A 19 -11.49 -21.68 2.82
N GLN A 20 -11.54 -20.57 2.08
CA GLN A 20 -10.59 -20.31 1.01
C GLN A 20 -9.26 -19.88 1.65
N THR A 21 -8.29 -20.78 1.67
CA THR A 21 -6.91 -20.43 2.01
C THR A 21 -6.30 -19.63 0.87
N ALA A 22 -5.97 -18.37 1.13
CA ALA A 22 -5.23 -17.56 0.17
C ALA A 22 -3.85 -18.18 -0.08
N LYS A 23 -3.55 -18.49 -1.35
CA LYS A 23 -2.24 -19.02 -1.74
C LYS A 23 -1.21 -17.90 -1.52
N VAL A 24 -0.29 -18.09 -0.57
CA VAL A 24 0.83 -17.16 -0.34
C VAL A 24 1.80 -17.32 -1.51
N THR A 25 2.03 -16.23 -2.25
CA THR A 25 3.05 -16.20 -3.31
C THR A 25 4.44 -16.07 -2.67
N ASN A 26 5.44 -16.78 -3.21
CA ASN A 26 6.82 -16.77 -2.70
C ASN A 26 7.63 -15.53 -3.13
N THR A 27 7.00 -14.41 -3.41
CA THR A 27 7.70 -13.15 -3.65
C THR A 27 8.06 -12.50 -2.31
N ALA A 28 9.19 -11.76 -2.24
CA ALA A 28 9.65 -11.08 -1.02
C ALA A 28 8.60 -10.12 -0.42
N ARG A 29 7.68 -9.63 -1.25
CA ARG A 29 6.51 -8.80 -0.87
C ARG A 29 5.27 -9.29 -1.60
N SER A 30 4.14 -9.28 -0.92
CA SER A 30 2.86 -9.61 -1.54
C SER A 30 2.43 -8.54 -2.55
N ALA A 31 1.60 -8.92 -3.53
CA ALA A 31 1.02 -7.96 -4.47
C ALA A 31 0.22 -6.85 -3.75
N GLN A 32 -0.47 -7.19 -2.65
CA GLN A 32 -1.20 -6.23 -1.84
C GLN A 32 -0.29 -5.18 -1.20
N GLU A 33 0.87 -5.59 -0.67
CA GLU A 33 1.86 -4.65 -0.12
C GLU A 33 2.43 -3.73 -1.20
N GLN A 34 2.73 -4.27 -2.39
CA GLN A 34 3.20 -3.47 -3.52
C GLN A 34 2.15 -2.44 -3.95
N LEU A 35 0.88 -2.85 -4.07
CA LEU A 35 -0.23 -1.94 -4.40
C LEU A 35 -0.41 -0.85 -3.34
N LEU A 36 -0.28 -1.17 -2.07
CA LEU A 36 -0.37 -0.19 -0.99
C LEU A 36 0.76 0.84 -1.08
N CYS A 37 2.02 0.42 -1.26
CA CYS A 37 3.14 1.34 -1.40
C CYS A 37 3.00 2.24 -2.62
N THR A 38 2.72 1.67 -3.79
CA THR A 38 2.60 2.43 -5.04
C THR A 38 1.44 3.40 -5.00
N ARG A 39 0.30 3.01 -4.43
CA ARG A 39 -0.85 3.90 -4.25
C ARG A 39 -0.54 5.05 -3.28
N ALA A 40 0.16 4.79 -2.18
CA ALA A 40 0.57 5.84 -1.25
C ALA A 40 1.49 6.88 -1.92
N VAL A 41 2.41 6.43 -2.78
CA VAL A 41 3.26 7.30 -3.60
C VAL A 41 2.43 8.13 -4.58
N ASP A 42 1.47 7.53 -5.28
CA ASP A 42 0.60 8.25 -6.22
C ASP A 42 -0.25 9.31 -5.51
N LEU A 43 -0.78 9.00 -4.32
CA LEU A 43 -1.54 9.95 -3.50
C LEU A 43 -0.66 11.09 -2.98
N ALA A 44 0.60 10.83 -2.64
CA ALA A 44 1.56 11.85 -2.24
C ALA A 44 1.87 12.78 -3.42
N LEU A 45 2.30 12.23 -4.56
CA LEU A 45 2.64 12.97 -5.77
C LEU A 45 1.42 13.67 -6.40
N GLY A 46 0.21 13.14 -6.18
CA GLY A 46 -1.03 13.74 -6.65
C GLY A 46 -1.24 15.17 -6.16
N LYS A 47 -0.69 15.52 -4.99
CA LYS A 47 -0.84 16.83 -4.32
C LYS A 47 0.03 17.94 -4.89
N VAL A 48 1.02 17.63 -5.73
CA VAL A 48 1.92 18.63 -6.30
C VAL A 48 1.60 18.90 -7.77
N VAL A 49 1.77 20.14 -8.18
CA VAL A 49 1.72 20.59 -9.58
C VAL A 49 3.03 21.29 -9.93
N PHE A 50 3.44 21.18 -11.20
CA PHE A 50 4.72 21.71 -11.71
C PHE A 50 4.50 22.71 -12.84
N PRO A 51 3.89 23.89 -12.61
CA PRO A 51 3.62 24.84 -13.70
C PRO A 51 4.90 25.40 -14.32
N GLN A 52 6.00 25.45 -13.55
CA GLN A 52 7.28 26.03 -13.98
C GLN A 52 8.07 25.16 -14.96
N VAL A 53 7.71 23.89 -15.14
CA VAL A 53 8.48 22.94 -15.96
C VAL A 53 8.02 22.88 -17.42
N SER A 54 6.91 23.52 -17.78
CA SER A 54 6.38 23.49 -19.14
C SER A 54 7.40 24.02 -20.14
N ASN A 55 7.65 23.24 -21.22
CA ASN A 55 8.63 23.52 -22.28
C ASN A 55 10.08 23.71 -21.79
N ARG A 56 10.42 23.20 -20.59
CA ARG A 56 11.78 23.27 -20.04
C ARG A 56 12.42 21.89 -19.97
N LYS A 57 13.75 21.86 -20.07
CA LYS A 57 14.55 20.65 -19.91
C LYS A 57 14.72 20.33 -18.42
N VAL A 58 14.20 19.19 -17.98
CA VAL A 58 14.17 18.78 -16.57
C VAL A 58 15.02 17.53 -16.37
N TYR A 59 15.92 17.61 -15.39
CA TYR A 59 16.68 16.48 -14.88
C TYR A 59 16.18 16.12 -13.47
N ILE A 60 15.98 14.83 -13.18
CA ILE A 60 15.62 14.36 -11.84
C ILE A 60 16.85 13.75 -11.19
N ASP A 61 17.27 14.30 -10.06
CA ASP A 61 18.29 13.70 -9.19
C ASP A 61 17.61 12.86 -8.11
N ASN A 62 17.88 11.55 -8.16
CA ASN A 62 17.29 10.56 -7.25
C ASN A 62 18.32 9.98 -6.26
N LYS A 63 19.50 10.59 -6.11
CA LYS A 63 20.58 10.10 -5.24
C LYS A 63 20.16 10.00 -3.77
N LEU A 64 19.27 10.89 -3.33
CA LEU A 64 18.76 10.93 -1.96
C LEU A 64 17.50 10.09 -1.77
N LEU A 65 17.04 9.41 -2.82
CA LEU A 65 15.87 8.54 -2.76
C LEU A 65 16.27 7.16 -2.24
N ASN A 66 16.11 6.96 -0.94
CA ASN A 66 16.41 5.69 -0.27
C ASN A 66 15.11 4.96 0.10
N SER A 67 14.63 4.12 -0.80
CA SER A 67 13.40 3.34 -0.64
C SER A 67 13.50 2.05 -1.43
N VAL A 68 12.83 1.00 -0.99
CA VAL A 68 12.72 -0.27 -1.73
C VAL A 68 12.03 -0.03 -3.08
N ASP A 69 11.04 0.88 -3.13
CA ASP A 69 10.27 1.20 -4.34
C ASP A 69 10.81 2.45 -5.07
N LYS A 70 12.11 2.77 -4.94
CA LYS A 70 12.72 3.98 -5.53
C LYS A 70 12.47 4.12 -7.04
N GLU A 71 12.48 3.02 -7.76
CA GLU A 71 12.26 3.01 -9.21
C GLU A 71 10.81 3.38 -9.55
N TYR A 72 9.85 2.90 -8.76
CA TYR A 72 8.45 3.31 -8.92
C TYR A 72 8.27 4.81 -8.61
N VAL A 73 8.82 5.30 -7.49
CA VAL A 73 8.75 6.73 -7.12
C VAL A 73 9.31 7.60 -8.24
N GLN A 74 10.48 7.22 -8.77
CA GLN A 74 11.11 7.94 -9.89
C GLN A 74 10.23 7.90 -11.14
N GLY A 75 9.69 6.73 -11.52
CA GLY A 75 8.83 6.57 -12.68
C GLY A 75 7.53 7.37 -12.56
N ALA A 76 6.88 7.35 -11.40
CA ALA A 76 5.67 8.11 -11.12
C ALA A 76 5.92 9.63 -11.18
N LEU A 77 7.06 10.09 -10.64
CA LEU A 77 7.46 11.49 -10.71
C LEU A 77 7.79 11.91 -12.15
N CYS A 78 8.58 11.10 -12.89
CA CYS A 78 8.86 11.35 -14.32
C CYS A 78 7.57 11.50 -15.12
N ARG A 79 6.62 10.58 -14.95
CA ARG A 79 5.31 10.64 -15.60
C ARG A 79 4.59 11.94 -15.30
N LYS A 80 4.53 12.34 -14.04
CA LYS A 80 3.84 13.56 -13.62
C LYS A 80 4.47 14.83 -14.19
N ILE A 81 5.79 14.92 -14.19
CA ILE A 81 6.54 16.05 -14.74
C ILE A 81 6.37 16.11 -16.26
N ALA A 82 6.46 14.97 -16.96
CA ALA A 82 6.24 14.90 -18.40
C ALA A 82 4.80 15.33 -18.78
N MET A 83 3.80 14.93 -18.01
CA MET A 83 2.40 15.38 -18.19
C MET A 83 2.23 16.88 -17.97
N SER A 84 3.14 17.55 -17.26
CA SER A 84 3.17 19.01 -17.09
C SER A 84 3.87 19.72 -18.28
N GLY A 85 4.22 19.01 -19.36
CA GLY A 85 4.82 19.56 -20.56
C GLY A 85 6.34 19.75 -20.51
N ALA A 86 7.04 19.08 -19.57
CA ALA A 86 8.49 19.13 -19.47
C ALA A 86 9.19 18.22 -20.48
N MET A 87 10.38 18.61 -20.90
CA MET A 87 11.30 17.77 -21.67
C MET A 87 12.25 17.04 -20.73
N MET A 88 12.02 15.74 -20.52
CA MET A 88 12.85 14.92 -19.65
C MET A 88 14.22 14.64 -20.30
N ILE A 89 15.31 14.92 -19.58
CA ILE A 89 16.66 14.68 -20.08
C ILE A 89 17.47 13.81 -19.10
N LYS A 90 18.51 13.14 -19.65
CA LYS A 90 19.36 12.21 -18.88
C LYS A 90 20.61 12.87 -18.31
N ASN A 91 21.05 13.97 -18.92
CA ASN A 91 22.29 14.64 -18.51
C ASN A 91 21.98 15.93 -17.76
N GLN A 92 22.41 16.02 -16.52
CA GLN A 92 22.20 17.18 -15.64
C GLN A 92 22.75 18.49 -16.25
N LYS A 93 23.89 18.42 -17.00
CA LYS A 93 24.51 19.62 -17.58
C LYS A 93 23.64 20.33 -18.61
N ASP A 94 22.76 19.59 -19.28
CA ASP A 94 21.89 20.10 -20.34
C ASP A 94 20.51 20.53 -19.82
N ALA A 95 20.29 20.41 -18.50
CA ALA A 95 19.03 20.75 -17.87
C ALA A 95 18.89 22.27 -17.66
N ASP A 96 17.65 22.74 -17.73
CA ASP A 96 17.27 24.07 -17.22
C ASP A 96 16.90 24.01 -15.75
N ILE A 97 16.26 22.89 -15.35
CA ILE A 97 15.75 22.66 -14.01
C ILE A 97 16.26 21.30 -13.49
N ILE A 98 16.69 21.28 -12.26
CA ILE A 98 16.99 20.06 -11.50
C ILE A 98 15.89 19.86 -10.46
N ILE A 99 15.33 18.65 -10.41
CA ILE A 99 14.43 18.24 -9.34
C ILE A 99 15.13 17.20 -8.50
N GLU A 100 15.53 17.58 -7.30
CA GLU A 100 16.05 16.65 -6.29
C GLU A 100 14.88 16.00 -5.58
N VAL A 101 14.90 14.68 -5.49
CA VAL A 101 13.89 13.88 -4.80
C VAL A 101 14.50 13.08 -3.67
N PHE A 102 13.83 13.09 -2.52
CA PHE A 102 14.21 12.29 -1.35
C PHE A 102 12.99 11.66 -0.70
N SER A 103 13.18 10.51 -0.07
CA SER A 103 12.11 9.82 0.66
C SER A 103 12.30 9.93 2.17
N GLY A 104 11.23 10.26 2.88
CA GLY A 104 11.17 10.12 4.33
C GLY A 104 10.79 8.70 4.76
N CYS A 105 9.80 8.13 4.08
CA CYS A 105 9.33 6.75 4.29
C CYS A 105 8.54 6.30 3.06
N VAL A 106 8.76 5.07 2.60
CA VAL A 106 7.85 4.35 1.71
C VAL A 106 7.78 2.91 2.21
N GLY A 107 6.64 2.51 2.76
CA GLY A 107 6.51 1.20 3.40
C GLY A 107 5.08 0.85 3.77
N THR A 108 4.91 -0.33 4.35
CA THR A 108 3.61 -0.85 4.80
C THR A 108 3.65 -1.19 6.28
N ASP A 109 2.50 -0.98 6.94
CA ASP A 109 2.23 -1.38 8.31
C ASP A 109 1.04 -2.33 8.35
N TYR A 110 1.04 -3.25 9.34
CA TYR A 110 -0.05 -4.17 9.60
C TYR A 110 -0.52 -4.03 11.05
N ASN A 111 -1.83 -3.97 11.22
CA ASN A 111 -2.47 -3.92 12.53
C ASN A 111 -3.68 -4.85 12.54
N SER A 112 -3.87 -5.63 13.62
CA SER A 112 -4.99 -6.55 13.79
C SER A 112 -5.65 -6.36 15.15
N TRP A 113 -6.98 -6.37 15.15
CA TRP A 113 -7.81 -6.34 16.34
C TRP A 113 -8.76 -7.54 16.32
N LEU A 114 -8.87 -8.24 17.45
CA LEU A 114 -9.73 -9.39 17.65
C LEU A 114 -10.55 -9.22 18.92
N ILE A 115 -11.86 -9.40 18.80
CA ILE A 115 -12.78 -9.59 19.91
C ILE A 115 -13.38 -10.99 19.74
N GLY A 116 -13.00 -11.93 20.60
CA GLY A 116 -13.36 -13.34 20.51
C GLY A 116 -12.31 -14.23 21.16
N LEU A 117 -12.25 -15.47 20.75
CA LEU A 117 -11.23 -16.43 21.19
C LEU A 117 -10.10 -16.49 20.14
N PRO A 118 -8.86 -16.17 20.50
CA PRO A 118 -7.73 -16.33 19.60
C PRO A 118 -7.44 -17.82 19.36
N GLU A 119 -6.82 -18.13 18.23
CA GLU A 119 -6.26 -19.45 17.98
C GLU A 119 -5.30 -19.83 19.12
N SER A 120 -5.50 -21.00 19.70
CA SER A 120 -4.68 -21.50 20.81
C SER A 120 -4.47 -22.99 20.74
N GLY A 121 -3.25 -23.44 21.07
CA GLY A 121 -2.91 -24.84 21.21
C GLY A 121 -2.99 -25.25 22.68
N LEU A 122 -3.84 -26.20 23.03
CA LEU A 122 -3.87 -26.81 24.37
C LEU A 122 -3.02 -28.08 24.39
N PRO A 123 -1.91 -28.12 25.12
CA PRO A 123 -1.14 -29.35 25.31
C PRO A 123 -1.92 -30.32 26.15
N ILE A 124 -2.24 -31.48 25.61
CA ILE A 124 -2.85 -32.57 26.36
C ILE A 124 -1.76 -33.61 26.68
N PRO A 125 -1.48 -33.90 27.97
CA PRO A 125 -0.53 -34.94 28.32
C PRO A 125 -0.85 -36.26 27.64
N LEU A 126 0.13 -36.90 27.02
CA LEU A 126 0.04 -38.17 26.27
C LEU A 126 -0.74 -38.11 24.94
N ALA A 127 -1.48 -37.05 24.64
CA ALA A 127 -2.30 -36.94 23.40
C ALA A 127 -1.78 -35.89 22.41
N GLY A 128 -0.76 -35.08 22.77
CA GLY A 128 -0.22 -34.03 21.92
C GLY A 128 -0.92 -32.67 22.10
N THR A 129 -0.89 -31.83 21.07
CA THR A 129 -1.51 -30.50 21.11
C THR A 129 -2.82 -30.50 20.34
N VAL A 130 -3.90 -30.09 20.99
CA VAL A 130 -5.20 -29.83 20.34
C VAL A 130 -5.30 -28.35 20.01
N ASN A 131 -5.43 -28.02 18.71
CA ASN A 131 -5.60 -26.65 18.25
C ASN A 131 -7.06 -26.24 18.33
N ILE A 132 -7.34 -25.17 19.07
CA ILE A 132 -8.64 -24.51 19.10
C ILE A 132 -8.59 -23.43 18.00
N PRO A 133 -9.49 -23.46 17.02
CA PRO A 133 -9.53 -22.46 15.97
C PRO A 133 -9.94 -21.09 16.53
N GLU A 134 -9.53 -20.02 15.85
CA GLU A 134 -9.97 -18.66 16.17
C GLU A 134 -11.49 -18.54 16.02
N ILE A 135 -12.16 -18.00 17.03
CA ILE A 135 -13.59 -17.68 17.00
C ILE A 135 -13.72 -16.16 17.15
N ALA A 136 -13.88 -15.49 16.01
CA ALA A 136 -13.99 -14.03 15.97
C ALA A 136 -15.45 -13.59 15.99
N LEU A 137 -15.87 -12.87 17.03
CA LEU A 137 -17.10 -12.09 17.04
C LEU A 137 -16.93 -10.79 16.24
N TYR A 138 -15.75 -10.16 16.40
CA TYR A 138 -15.30 -9.04 15.59
C TYR A 138 -13.80 -9.19 15.36
N LYS A 139 -13.39 -9.07 14.09
CA LYS A 139 -11.99 -9.00 13.72
C LYS A 139 -11.80 -7.89 12.69
N ARG A 140 -10.77 -7.09 12.88
CA ARG A 140 -10.33 -6.10 11.91
C ARG A 140 -8.84 -6.29 11.65
N GLU A 141 -8.48 -6.51 10.41
CA GLU A 141 -7.10 -6.50 9.94
C GLU A 141 -6.93 -5.29 9.02
N ARG A 142 -5.96 -4.43 9.34
CA ARG A 142 -5.63 -3.27 8.53
C ARG A 142 -4.21 -3.38 8.04
N GLN A 143 -4.04 -3.36 6.73
CA GLN A 143 -2.77 -3.06 6.07
C GLN A 143 -2.82 -1.63 5.55
N SER A 144 -1.79 -0.84 5.83
CA SER A 144 -1.65 0.53 5.32
C SER A 144 -0.32 0.70 4.63
N GLY A 145 -0.32 1.46 3.53
CA GLY A 145 0.87 1.91 2.84
C GLY A 145 1.09 3.39 3.11
N THR A 146 2.31 3.77 3.43
CA THR A 146 2.69 5.16 3.68
C THR A 146 3.75 5.59 2.68
N GLY A 147 3.54 6.74 2.03
CA GLY A 147 4.52 7.40 1.16
C GLY A 147 4.79 8.82 1.64
N LYS A 148 6.03 9.10 2.05
CA LYS A 148 6.49 10.45 2.43
C LYS A 148 7.65 10.84 1.54
N ILE A 149 7.45 11.84 0.67
CA ILE A 149 8.38 12.23 -0.39
C ILE A 149 8.62 13.73 -0.30
N GLY A 150 9.87 14.13 -0.38
CA GLY A 150 10.27 15.54 -0.48
C GLY A 150 10.81 15.84 -1.87
N LEU A 151 10.54 17.06 -2.35
CA LEU A 151 10.98 17.56 -3.65
C LEU A 151 11.55 18.96 -3.49
N ILE A 152 12.70 19.19 -4.11
CA ILE A 152 13.32 20.51 -4.23
C ILE A 152 13.55 20.77 -5.72
N MET A 153 13.01 21.87 -6.23
CA MET A 153 13.22 22.30 -7.61
C MET A 153 14.24 23.44 -7.65
N LEU A 154 15.31 23.26 -8.40
CA LEU A 154 16.42 24.19 -8.52
C LEU A 154 16.58 24.65 -9.98
N ASP A 155 16.87 25.91 -10.16
CA ASP A 155 17.39 26.42 -11.45
C ASP A 155 18.84 25.95 -11.62
N ASN A 156 19.13 25.25 -12.74
CA ASN A 156 20.44 24.59 -12.92
C ASN A 156 21.60 25.59 -13.08
N LYS A 157 21.34 26.84 -13.51
CA LYS A 157 22.40 27.85 -13.73
C LYS A 157 22.73 28.60 -12.46
N THR A 158 21.69 28.97 -11.71
CA THR A 158 21.85 29.81 -10.51
C THR A 158 21.85 29.02 -9.22
N HIS A 159 21.47 27.73 -9.24
CA HIS A 159 21.26 26.85 -8.10
C HIS A 159 20.27 27.42 -7.07
N LYS A 160 19.45 28.39 -7.47
CA LYS A 160 18.40 28.94 -6.60
C LYS A 160 17.18 28.03 -6.59
N SER A 161 16.58 27.88 -5.42
CA SER A 161 15.32 27.18 -5.27
C SER A 161 14.21 27.93 -6.03
N MET A 162 13.56 27.24 -6.97
CA MET A 162 12.40 27.75 -7.70
C MET A 162 11.09 27.37 -7.03
N LEU A 163 11.08 26.24 -6.35
CA LEU A 163 9.93 25.72 -5.62
C LEU A 163 10.44 24.84 -4.49
N SER A 164 10.02 25.17 -3.28
CA SER A 164 10.15 24.27 -2.13
C SER A 164 8.78 23.70 -1.80
N VAL A 165 8.60 22.42 -2.05
CA VAL A 165 7.35 21.73 -1.76
C VAL A 165 7.45 21.17 -0.34
N PRO A 166 6.43 21.36 0.52
CA PRO A 166 6.39 20.67 1.80
C PRO A 166 6.42 19.16 1.56
N LEU A 167 6.87 18.42 2.57
CA LEU A 167 6.91 16.96 2.49
C LEU A 167 5.53 16.43 2.08
N LEU A 168 5.48 15.76 0.94
CA LEU A 168 4.28 15.16 0.38
C LEU A 168 4.00 13.88 1.15
N TYR A 169 2.79 13.74 1.66
CA TYR A 169 2.34 12.56 2.39
C TYR A 169 1.15 11.93 1.68
N GLY A 170 1.21 10.63 1.47
CA GLY A 170 0.11 9.81 0.97
C GLY A 170 -0.07 8.58 1.82
N GLU A 171 -1.32 8.19 2.06
CA GLU A 171 -1.67 6.98 2.78
C GLU A 171 -2.69 6.18 1.96
N SER A 172 -2.40 4.91 1.81
CA SER A 172 -3.30 3.92 1.25
C SER A 172 -3.67 2.90 2.31
N TYR A 173 -4.81 2.23 2.15
CA TYR A 173 -5.23 1.21 3.10
C TYR A 173 -6.01 0.08 2.42
N TYR A 174 -5.93 -1.08 3.06
CA TYR A 174 -6.75 -2.24 2.83
C TYR A 174 -7.18 -2.79 4.18
N ASN A 175 -8.47 -2.71 4.47
CA ASN A 175 -9.06 -3.25 5.69
C ASN A 175 -9.85 -4.51 5.37
N ARG A 176 -9.67 -5.52 6.16
CA ARG A 176 -10.49 -6.72 6.21
C ARG A 176 -11.21 -6.75 7.54
N PHE A 177 -12.50 -6.94 7.49
CA PHE A 177 -13.35 -7.04 8.66
C PHE A 177 -14.04 -8.40 8.68
N MET A 178 -14.29 -8.90 9.87
CA MET A 178 -15.20 -10.00 10.15
C MET A 178 -16.10 -9.59 11.30
N ILE A 179 -17.42 -9.62 11.08
CA ILE A 179 -18.43 -9.33 12.10
C ILE A 179 -19.40 -10.49 12.13
N LEU A 180 -19.50 -11.18 13.27
CA LEU A 180 -20.38 -12.34 13.45
C LEU A 180 -20.28 -13.34 12.28
N PHE A 181 -19.03 -13.70 11.91
CA PHE A 181 -18.67 -14.62 10.83
C PHE A 181 -18.93 -14.10 9.40
N VAL A 182 -19.39 -12.86 9.23
CA VAL A 182 -19.58 -12.24 7.91
C VAL A 182 -18.33 -11.41 7.56
N PRO A 183 -17.56 -11.80 6.53
CA PRO A 183 -16.38 -11.05 6.09
C PRO A 183 -16.78 -9.93 5.12
N PHE A 184 -16.09 -8.77 5.21
CA PHE A 184 -16.14 -7.69 4.22
C PHE A 184 -14.83 -6.92 4.17
N THR A 185 -14.58 -6.21 3.09
CA THR A 185 -13.34 -5.47 2.86
C THR A 185 -13.61 -4.04 2.45
N THR A 186 -12.70 -3.12 2.82
CA THR A 186 -12.68 -1.74 2.34
C THR A 186 -11.26 -1.35 1.96
N SER A 187 -11.08 -0.64 0.85
CA SER A 187 -9.76 -0.17 0.44
C SER A 187 -9.85 1.11 -0.39
N ASN A 188 -8.72 1.81 -0.53
CA ASN A 188 -8.54 2.92 -1.45
C ASN A 188 -7.45 2.62 -2.50
N THR A 189 -7.09 1.35 -2.70
CA THR A 189 -5.99 0.94 -3.57
C THR A 189 -6.34 0.98 -5.06
N TYR A 190 -7.63 0.92 -5.42
CA TYR A 190 -8.08 0.76 -6.81
C TYR A 190 -8.79 2.00 -7.42
N ASN A 191 -8.77 3.15 -6.74
CA ASN A 191 -9.42 4.38 -7.24
C ASN A 191 -8.39 5.46 -7.56
#